data_6401564204a8713865fb7ebf37780992
#
_entry.id   6401564204a8713865fb7ebf37780992
#
_cell.length_a   1.000
_cell.length_b   1.000
_cell.length_c   1.000
_cell.angle_alpha   90.00
_cell.angle_beta   90.00
_cell.angle_gamma   90.00
#
_symmetry.space_group_name_H-M   'P 1'
#
loop_
_entity.id
_entity.type
_entity.pdbx_description
1 polymer ?
#
loop_
_entity_poly.entity_id
_entity_poly.type
_entity_poly.pdbx_seq_one_letter_code
_entity_poly.pdbx_strand_id
1 'polypeptide(L)'
;MLLNKLTAISPVDGRYRNQTEKLADYFSEYALIRYRIRVEVEYFIALCELPLPELSGVEKSKFEALRALYLDFSEADALRVKEIEATTNHDVKAIEYILKEKMEALGLSAYKEFVHFGLTSQDINNTSIPLTIKDALAEVYFPAAAEVLDRLREMAREWHDVPMLARTHGQPASPTRLGCLLYTSDA
;
A
#
# COMPACT_ATOMS: atom_id res chain seq x y z
N MET A 1 -19.09 11.69 18.24
CA MET A 1 -18.52 12.84 17.52
C MET A 1 -18.32 12.40 16.09
N LEU A 2 -18.85 13.12 15.08
CA LEU A 2 -18.65 12.74 13.68
C LEU A 2 -17.20 12.98 13.27
N LEU A 3 -16.64 12.08 12.47
CA LEU A 3 -15.28 12.18 11.94
C LEU A 3 -15.18 13.38 10.98
N ASN A 4 -14.26 14.27 11.27
CA ASN A 4 -13.90 15.40 10.40
C ASN A 4 -12.47 15.87 10.71
N LYS A 5 -11.97 16.91 10.03
CA LYS A 5 -10.59 17.41 10.20
C LYS A 5 -10.23 17.81 11.65
N LEU A 6 -11.21 18.19 12.46
CA LEU A 6 -10.99 18.59 13.87
C LEU A 6 -11.08 17.40 14.83
N THR A 7 -11.80 16.34 14.46
CA THR A 7 -12.08 15.18 15.30
C THR A 7 -11.26 13.94 14.91
N ALA A 8 -10.46 14.02 13.84
CA ALA A 8 -9.54 12.95 13.46
C ALA A 8 -8.45 12.77 14.53
N ILE A 9 -8.12 11.53 14.86
CA ILE A 9 -7.15 11.18 15.92
C ILE A 9 -5.74 11.64 15.54
N SER A 10 -5.42 11.67 14.25
CA SER A 10 -4.11 12.10 13.76
C SER A 10 -4.24 13.32 12.83
N PRO A 11 -3.34 14.32 12.95
CA PRO A 11 -3.24 15.40 11.97
C PRO A 11 -2.99 14.90 10.55
N VAL A 12 -2.32 13.77 10.38
CA VAL A 12 -2.04 13.15 9.08
C VAL A 12 -3.33 12.84 8.33
N ASP A 13 -4.32 12.25 9.02
CA ASP A 13 -5.61 11.89 8.43
C ASP A 13 -6.71 12.95 8.66
N GLY A 14 -6.38 14.03 9.36
CA GLY A 14 -7.25 15.17 9.60
C GLY A 14 -6.83 16.39 8.80
N ARG A 15 -5.99 17.23 9.43
CA ARG A 15 -5.52 18.52 8.87
C ARG A 15 -4.81 18.35 7.53
N TYR A 16 -3.98 17.31 7.40
CA TYR A 16 -3.12 17.06 6.23
C TYR A 16 -3.69 16.00 5.26
N ARG A 17 -4.93 15.58 5.44
CA ARG A 17 -5.56 14.55 4.59
C ARG A 17 -5.39 14.80 3.10
N ASN A 18 -5.56 16.06 2.65
CA ASN A 18 -5.44 16.39 1.22
C ASN A 18 -4.02 16.19 0.66
N GLN A 19 -2.99 16.30 1.52
CA GLN A 19 -1.59 16.06 1.15
C GLN A 19 -1.19 14.59 1.20
N THR A 20 -1.89 13.81 2.04
CA THR A 20 -1.57 12.41 2.32
C THR A 20 -2.57 11.44 1.69
N GLU A 21 -3.50 11.93 0.88
CA GLU A 21 -4.60 11.14 0.31
C GLU A 21 -4.12 9.90 -0.45
N LYS A 22 -3.03 10.03 -1.21
CA LYS A 22 -2.41 8.91 -1.93
C LYS A 22 -2.00 7.73 -1.03
N LEU A 23 -1.75 7.98 0.25
CA LEU A 23 -1.39 6.94 1.21
C LEU A 23 -2.60 6.09 1.63
N ALA A 24 -3.83 6.54 1.35
CA ALA A 24 -5.03 5.77 1.66
C ALA A 24 -5.08 4.43 0.91
N ASP A 25 -4.52 4.38 -0.30
CA ASP A 25 -4.44 3.17 -1.11
C ASP A 25 -3.53 2.07 -0.52
N TYR A 26 -2.77 2.42 0.54
CA TYR A 26 -1.81 1.52 1.19
C TYR A 26 -2.10 1.31 2.68
N PHE A 27 -2.60 2.32 3.39
CA PHE A 27 -2.67 2.33 4.86
C PHE A 27 -4.08 2.49 5.43
N SER A 28 -5.12 2.55 4.60
CA SER A 28 -6.51 2.51 5.05
C SER A 28 -6.96 1.08 5.34
N GLU A 29 -8.09 0.94 6.03
CA GLU A 29 -8.77 -0.35 6.22
C GLU A 29 -9.13 -1.00 4.87
N TYR A 30 -9.58 -0.20 3.90
CA TYR A 30 -9.81 -0.62 2.52
C TYR A 30 -8.55 -1.24 1.90
N ALA A 31 -7.42 -0.56 2.03
CA ALA A 31 -6.14 -1.05 1.52
C ALA A 31 -5.71 -2.35 2.20
N LEU A 32 -5.82 -2.44 3.53
CA LEU A 32 -5.47 -3.64 4.28
C LEU A 32 -6.29 -4.85 3.81
N ILE A 33 -7.59 -4.68 3.61
CA ILE A 33 -8.47 -5.73 3.08
C ILE A 33 -8.00 -6.14 1.67
N ARG A 34 -7.80 -5.18 0.77
CA ARG A 34 -7.32 -5.43 -0.60
C ARG A 34 -6.01 -6.19 -0.65
N TYR A 35 -5.03 -5.83 0.18
CA TYR A 35 -3.74 -6.50 0.23
C TYR A 35 -3.82 -7.91 0.82
N ARG A 36 -4.68 -8.13 1.80
CA ARG A 36 -4.96 -9.48 2.31
C ARG A 36 -5.57 -10.37 1.22
N ILE A 37 -6.55 -9.86 0.46
CA ILE A 37 -7.11 -10.57 -0.70
C ILE A 37 -6.02 -10.88 -1.73
N ARG A 38 -5.14 -9.92 -2.04
CA ARG A 38 -3.99 -10.14 -2.94
C ARG A 38 -3.12 -11.31 -2.47
N VAL A 39 -2.77 -11.36 -1.20
CA VAL A 39 -1.94 -12.43 -0.65
C VAL A 39 -2.63 -13.80 -0.76
N GLU A 40 -3.90 -13.89 -0.40
CA GLU A 40 -4.68 -15.13 -0.51
C GLU A 40 -4.82 -15.61 -1.95
N VAL A 41 -5.10 -14.70 -2.88
CA VAL A 41 -5.26 -15.01 -4.32
C VAL A 41 -3.92 -15.51 -4.90
N GLU A 42 -2.82 -14.79 -4.67
CA GLU A 42 -1.52 -15.19 -5.21
C GLU A 42 -1.02 -16.49 -4.56
N TYR A 43 -1.33 -16.71 -3.29
CA TYR A 43 -1.05 -17.99 -2.63
C TYR A 43 -1.86 -19.14 -3.25
N PHE A 44 -3.17 -18.96 -3.48
CA PHE A 44 -3.99 -19.96 -4.16
C PHE A 44 -3.48 -20.27 -5.57
N ILE A 45 -3.09 -19.24 -6.34
CA ILE A 45 -2.48 -19.42 -7.67
C ILE A 45 -1.18 -20.20 -7.54
N ALA A 46 -0.32 -19.88 -6.58
CA ALA A 46 0.91 -20.61 -6.35
C ALA A 46 0.66 -22.10 -5.98
N LEU A 47 -0.38 -22.39 -5.18
CA LEU A 47 -0.79 -23.77 -4.93
C LEU A 47 -1.22 -24.49 -6.21
N CYS A 48 -1.95 -23.82 -7.11
CA CYS A 48 -2.35 -24.40 -8.40
C CYS A 48 -1.16 -24.67 -9.35
N GLU A 49 -0.03 -23.98 -9.15
CA GLU A 49 1.20 -24.21 -9.93
C GLU A 49 2.06 -25.35 -9.38
N LEU A 50 1.77 -25.83 -8.16
CA LEU A 50 2.36 -27.04 -7.61
C LEU A 50 1.71 -28.29 -8.25
N PRO A 51 2.40 -29.44 -8.30
CA PRO A 51 1.85 -30.67 -8.85
C PRO A 51 0.88 -31.36 -7.87
N LEU A 52 -0.12 -30.62 -7.40
CA LEU A 52 -1.16 -31.11 -6.50
C LEU A 52 -2.32 -31.69 -7.34
N PRO A 53 -2.61 -33.01 -7.22
CA PRO A 53 -3.68 -33.65 -7.98
C PRO A 53 -5.03 -32.98 -7.77
N GLU A 54 -5.30 -32.50 -6.56
CA GLU A 54 -6.57 -31.87 -6.14
C GLU A 54 -6.82 -30.54 -6.87
N LEU A 55 -5.78 -29.84 -7.30
CA LEU A 55 -5.86 -28.55 -8.00
C LEU A 55 -5.59 -28.64 -9.51
N SER A 56 -5.31 -29.85 -10.02
CA SER A 56 -4.98 -30.07 -11.43
C SER A 56 -6.07 -29.66 -12.41
N GLY A 57 -7.32 -29.58 -11.96
CA GLY A 57 -8.46 -29.13 -12.76
C GLY A 57 -8.67 -27.62 -12.79
N VAL A 58 -7.85 -26.82 -12.11
CA VAL A 58 -7.94 -25.35 -12.16
C VAL A 58 -7.26 -24.85 -13.43
N GLU A 59 -8.05 -24.30 -14.34
CA GLU A 59 -7.54 -23.75 -15.58
C GLU A 59 -6.75 -22.47 -15.35
N LYS A 60 -5.56 -22.33 -15.93
CA LYS A 60 -4.74 -21.12 -15.85
C LYS A 60 -5.43 -19.86 -16.43
N SER A 61 -6.38 -20.05 -17.35
CA SER A 61 -7.26 -18.99 -17.87
C SER A 61 -8.07 -18.26 -16.78
N LYS A 62 -8.28 -18.89 -15.62
CA LYS A 62 -8.95 -18.30 -14.46
C LYS A 62 -8.07 -17.38 -13.60
N PHE A 63 -6.74 -17.44 -13.76
CA PHE A 63 -5.82 -16.67 -12.89
C PHE A 63 -5.97 -15.15 -13.06
N GLU A 64 -6.25 -14.68 -14.28
CA GLU A 64 -6.52 -13.25 -14.49
C GLU A 64 -7.81 -12.80 -13.78
N ALA A 65 -8.86 -13.61 -13.84
CA ALA A 65 -10.11 -13.32 -13.14
C ALA A 65 -9.95 -13.37 -11.60
N LEU A 66 -9.10 -14.25 -11.09
CA LEU A 66 -8.75 -14.27 -9.67
C LEU A 66 -7.97 -13.01 -9.26
N ARG A 67 -6.99 -12.58 -10.08
CA ARG A 67 -6.23 -11.34 -9.84
C ARG A 67 -7.10 -10.10 -9.88
N ALA A 68 -8.11 -10.07 -10.75
CA ALA A 68 -9.09 -8.98 -10.81
C ALA A 68 -9.81 -8.75 -9.46
N LEU A 69 -9.92 -9.76 -8.60
CA LEU A 69 -10.54 -9.62 -7.27
C LEU A 69 -9.83 -8.60 -6.36
N TYR A 70 -8.52 -8.39 -6.54
CA TYR A 70 -7.79 -7.37 -5.80
C TYR A 70 -7.35 -6.18 -6.68
N LEU A 71 -7.24 -6.36 -7.99
CA LEU A 71 -6.90 -5.27 -8.92
C LEU A 71 -8.08 -4.31 -9.12
N ASP A 72 -9.29 -4.86 -9.25
CA ASP A 72 -10.54 -4.12 -9.46
C ASP A 72 -11.37 -4.02 -8.16
N PHE A 73 -10.70 -4.16 -7.00
CA PHE A 73 -11.34 -4.14 -5.68
C PHE A 73 -12.06 -2.82 -5.43
N SER A 74 -13.31 -2.89 -4.98
CA SER A 74 -14.18 -1.73 -4.77
C SER A 74 -14.51 -1.48 -3.31
N GLU A 75 -15.01 -0.27 -2.99
CA GLU A 75 -15.56 0.02 -1.65
C GLU A 75 -16.73 -0.89 -1.30
N ALA A 76 -17.54 -1.30 -2.29
CA ALA A 76 -18.63 -2.24 -2.06
C ALA A 76 -18.12 -3.62 -1.62
N ASP A 77 -17.00 -4.08 -2.18
CA ASP A 77 -16.36 -5.33 -1.74
C ASP A 77 -15.82 -5.20 -0.31
N ALA A 78 -15.21 -4.05 0.03
CA ALA A 78 -14.73 -3.79 1.38
C ALA A 78 -15.88 -3.76 2.40
N LEU A 79 -17.00 -3.13 2.06
CA LEU A 79 -18.20 -3.13 2.90
C LEU A 79 -18.75 -4.56 3.09
N ARG A 80 -18.76 -5.37 2.02
CA ARG A 80 -19.16 -6.78 2.13
C ARG A 80 -18.27 -7.58 3.08
N VAL A 81 -16.94 -7.35 3.05
CA VAL A 81 -16.02 -7.95 4.02
C VAL A 81 -16.40 -7.54 5.45
N LYS A 82 -16.69 -6.26 5.69
CA LYS A 82 -17.07 -5.77 7.03
C LYS A 82 -18.42 -6.35 7.51
N GLU A 83 -19.38 -6.59 6.61
CA GLU A 83 -20.62 -7.30 6.94
C GLU A 83 -20.35 -8.74 7.40
N ILE A 84 -19.49 -9.46 6.69
CA ILE A 84 -19.09 -10.82 7.07
C ILE A 84 -18.34 -10.80 8.41
N GLU A 85 -17.42 -9.87 8.58
CA GLU A 85 -16.65 -9.70 9.81
C GLU A 85 -17.55 -9.44 11.03
N ALA A 86 -18.59 -8.63 10.87
CA ALA A 86 -19.55 -8.36 11.95
C ALA A 86 -20.24 -9.63 12.47
N THR A 87 -20.34 -10.67 11.64
CA THR A 87 -20.93 -11.97 12.04
C THR A 87 -19.87 -12.95 12.55
N THR A 88 -18.71 -13.01 11.85
CA THR A 88 -17.63 -13.95 12.18
C THR A 88 -16.79 -13.49 13.36
N ASN A 89 -16.80 -12.20 13.65
CA ASN A 89 -15.97 -11.52 14.63
C ASN A 89 -14.46 -11.80 14.44
N HIS A 90 -14.06 -11.95 13.15
CA HIS A 90 -12.68 -12.28 12.77
C HIS A 90 -12.37 -11.73 11.38
N ASP A 91 -11.42 -10.80 11.30
CA ASP A 91 -11.07 -10.02 10.11
C ASP A 91 -10.53 -10.88 8.95
N VAL A 92 -9.50 -11.69 9.19
CA VAL A 92 -8.93 -12.55 8.13
C VAL A 92 -9.91 -13.65 7.71
N LYS A 93 -10.73 -14.15 8.63
CA LYS A 93 -11.78 -15.13 8.30
C LYS A 93 -12.83 -14.53 7.35
N ALA A 94 -13.15 -13.25 7.49
CA ALA A 94 -14.03 -12.56 6.57
C ALA A 94 -13.45 -12.50 5.15
N ILE A 95 -12.11 -12.37 5.01
CA ILE A 95 -11.42 -12.45 3.72
C ILE A 95 -11.60 -13.83 3.06
N GLU A 96 -11.46 -14.91 3.84
CA GLU A 96 -11.69 -16.25 3.29
C GLU A 96 -13.13 -16.42 2.77
N TYR A 97 -14.12 -15.93 3.52
CA TYR A 97 -15.53 -16.07 3.11
C TYR A 97 -15.84 -15.29 1.84
N ILE A 98 -15.41 -14.04 1.72
CA ILE A 98 -15.65 -13.28 0.47
C ILE A 98 -14.94 -13.93 -0.71
N LEU A 99 -13.73 -14.44 -0.54
CA LEU A 99 -13.02 -15.15 -1.60
C LEU A 99 -13.75 -16.41 -2.02
N LYS A 100 -14.30 -17.18 -1.08
CA LYS A 100 -15.14 -18.35 -1.39
C LYS A 100 -16.38 -17.96 -2.17
N GLU A 101 -17.09 -16.88 -1.78
CA GLU A 101 -18.23 -16.33 -2.54
C GLU A 101 -17.82 -15.95 -3.99
N LYS A 102 -16.69 -15.25 -4.15
CA LYS A 102 -16.19 -14.84 -5.48
C LYS A 102 -15.75 -16.04 -6.32
N MET A 103 -15.10 -17.03 -5.72
CA MET A 103 -14.69 -18.26 -6.41
C MET A 103 -15.89 -19.06 -6.90
N GLU A 104 -16.98 -19.10 -6.15
CA GLU A 104 -18.23 -19.72 -6.61
C GLU A 104 -18.76 -19.02 -7.87
N ALA A 105 -18.76 -17.68 -7.88
CA ALA A 105 -19.17 -16.91 -9.06
C ALA A 105 -18.26 -17.13 -10.28
N LEU A 106 -16.98 -17.44 -10.07
CA LEU A 106 -16.02 -17.77 -11.15
C LEU A 106 -16.09 -19.23 -11.60
N GLY A 107 -16.98 -20.05 -11.01
CA GLY A 107 -17.10 -21.49 -11.32
C GLY A 107 -16.00 -22.34 -10.68
N LEU A 108 -15.37 -21.85 -9.61
CA LEU A 108 -14.29 -22.54 -8.88
C LEU A 108 -14.76 -23.13 -7.54
N SER A 109 -16.06 -23.40 -7.38
CA SER A 109 -16.64 -23.91 -6.13
C SER A 109 -15.96 -25.18 -5.60
N ALA A 110 -15.51 -26.05 -6.50
CA ALA A 110 -14.84 -27.30 -6.12
C ALA A 110 -13.47 -27.08 -5.42
N TYR A 111 -12.88 -25.90 -5.61
CA TYR A 111 -11.53 -25.58 -5.14
C TYR A 111 -11.49 -24.54 -4.01
N LYS A 112 -12.64 -24.00 -3.61
CA LYS A 112 -12.74 -22.90 -2.64
C LYS A 112 -12.15 -23.23 -1.26
N GLU A 113 -12.11 -24.51 -0.87
CA GLU A 113 -11.54 -24.94 0.41
C GLU A 113 -10.00 -24.89 0.45
N PHE A 114 -9.36 -24.64 -0.71
CA PHE A 114 -7.92 -24.36 -0.78
C PHE A 114 -7.56 -22.89 -0.55
N VAL A 115 -8.56 -22.01 -0.40
CA VAL A 115 -8.33 -20.66 0.14
C VAL A 115 -7.83 -20.78 1.56
N HIS A 116 -6.76 -20.08 1.91
CA HIS A 116 -6.12 -20.12 3.23
C HIS A 116 -5.60 -21.50 3.66
N PHE A 117 -5.39 -22.41 2.71
CA PHE A 117 -4.98 -23.78 3.01
C PHE A 117 -3.61 -23.82 3.66
N GLY A 118 -3.54 -24.37 4.87
CA GLY A 118 -2.28 -24.51 5.62
C GLY A 118 -1.70 -23.20 6.18
N LEU A 119 -2.44 -22.10 6.11
CA LEU A 119 -2.04 -20.79 6.64
C LEU A 119 -2.73 -20.46 7.96
N THR A 120 -2.18 -19.48 8.65
CA THR A 120 -2.80 -18.78 9.77
C THR A 120 -3.03 -17.31 9.42
N SER A 121 -3.86 -16.62 10.18
CA SER A 121 -4.09 -15.18 10.01
C SER A 121 -2.80 -14.37 10.03
N GLN A 122 -1.81 -14.83 10.81
CA GLN A 122 -0.54 -14.12 10.94
C GLN A 122 0.33 -14.24 9.68
N ASP A 123 0.24 -15.36 8.95
CA ASP A 123 0.93 -15.52 7.66
C ASP A 123 0.44 -14.48 6.65
N ILE A 124 -0.88 -14.24 6.62
CA ILE A 124 -1.50 -13.22 5.76
C ILE A 124 -1.07 -11.82 6.19
N ASN A 125 -1.13 -11.49 7.48
CA ASN A 125 -0.76 -10.18 7.99
C ASN A 125 0.73 -9.88 7.78
N ASN A 126 1.62 -10.83 8.08
CA ASN A 126 3.07 -10.67 7.92
C ASN A 126 3.51 -10.59 6.45
N THR A 127 2.66 -10.92 5.51
CA THR A 127 2.91 -10.79 4.08
C THR A 127 2.28 -9.51 3.53
N SER A 128 1.01 -9.24 3.86
CA SER A 128 0.28 -8.07 3.35
C SER A 128 0.85 -6.75 3.84
N ILE A 129 1.18 -6.61 5.14
CA ILE A 129 1.70 -5.36 5.71
C ILE A 129 3.04 -4.94 5.09
N PRO A 130 4.06 -5.79 4.97
CA PRO A 130 5.29 -5.42 4.26
C PRO A 130 5.07 -5.07 2.79
N LEU A 131 4.10 -5.71 2.11
CA LEU A 131 3.74 -5.34 0.74
C LEU A 131 3.15 -3.93 0.66
N THR A 132 2.26 -3.54 1.58
CA THR A 132 1.73 -2.15 1.59
C THR A 132 2.85 -1.13 1.78
N ILE A 133 3.78 -1.39 2.69
CA ILE A 133 4.94 -0.51 2.93
C ILE A 133 5.82 -0.42 1.70
N LYS A 134 6.16 -1.56 1.09
CA LYS A 134 6.98 -1.62 -0.13
C LYS A 134 6.36 -0.80 -1.26
N ASP A 135 5.07 -1.02 -1.53
CA ASP A 135 4.39 -0.37 -2.64
C ASP A 135 4.20 1.13 -2.35
N ALA A 136 3.85 1.53 -1.11
CA ALA A 136 3.78 2.93 -0.70
C ALA A 136 5.12 3.67 -0.82
N LEU A 137 6.22 3.02 -0.46
CA LEU A 137 7.56 3.59 -0.64
C LEU A 137 7.88 3.78 -2.11
N ALA A 138 7.62 2.77 -2.94
CA ALA A 138 7.95 2.80 -4.36
C ALA A 138 7.09 3.80 -5.15
N GLU A 139 5.79 3.88 -4.85
CA GLU A 139 4.83 4.59 -5.68
C GLU A 139 4.47 5.99 -5.14
N VAL A 140 4.72 6.27 -3.85
CA VAL A 140 4.39 7.57 -3.24
C VAL A 140 5.62 8.26 -2.66
N TYR A 141 6.34 7.58 -1.76
CA TYR A 141 7.41 8.22 -1.01
C TYR A 141 8.63 8.57 -1.88
N PHE A 142 9.19 7.60 -2.60
CA PHE A 142 10.38 7.85 -3.41
C PHE A 142 10.15 8.84 -4.57
N PRO A 143 9.02 8.81 -5.29
CA PRO A 143 8.71 9.85 -6.26
C PRO A 143 8.64 11.25 -5.64
N ALA A 144 7.94 11.41 -4.50
CA ALA A 144 7.87 12.70 -3.82
C ALA A 144 9.23 13.18 -3.29
N ALA A 145 10.05 12.27 -2.76
CA ALA A 145 11.40 12.60 -2.32
C ALA A 145 12.30 13.00 -3.50
N ALA A 146 12.16 12.31 -4.65
CA ALA A 146 12.89 12.66 -5.86
C ALA A 146 12.53 14.06 -6.37
N GLU A 147 11.26 14.44 -6.36
CA GLU A 147 10.82 15.81 -6.72
C GLU A 147 11.49 16.88 -5.85
N VAL A 148 11.59 16.64 -4.53
CA VAL A 148 12.28 17.57 -3.62
C VAL A 148 13.77 17.65 -3.94
N LEU A 149 14.43 16.51 -4.14
CA LEU A 149 15.86 16.46 -4.47
C LEU A 149 16.15 17.14 -5.81
N ASP A 150 15.32 16.91 -6.81
CA ASP A 150 15.49 17.54 -8.12
C ASP A 150 15.31 19.06 -8.03
N ARG A 151 14.33 19.54 -7.25
CA ARG A 151 14.16 20.97 -7.01
C ARG A 151 15.36 21.58 -6.29
N LEU A 152 15.93 20.91 -5.30
CA LEU A 152 17.14 21.37 -4.62
C LEU A 152 18.33 21.42 -5.58
N ARG A 153 18.50 20.43 -6.45
CA ARG A 153 19.54 20.40 -7.48
C ARG A 153 19.38 21.55 -8.50
N GLU A 154 18.17 21.81 -8.95
CA GLU A 154 17.87 22.95 -9.83
C GLU A 154 18.25 24.27 -9.17
N MET A 155 17.82 24.51 -7.93
CA MET A 155 18.16 25.73 -7.17
C MET A 155 19.67 25.84 -6.95
N ALA A 156 20.36 24.75 -6.66
CA ALA A 156 21.81 24.74 -6.51
C ALA A 156 22.52 25.17 -7.80
N ARG A 157 22.05 24.74 -8.98
CA ARG A 157 22.57 25.15 -10.28
C ARG A 157 22.23 26.60 -10.62
N GLU A 158 20.96 26.99 -10.41
CA GLU A 158 20.46 28.34 -10.66
C GLU A 158 21.27 29.39 -9.86
N TRP A 159 21.57 29.07 -8.59
CA TRP A 159 22.23 29.98 -7.65
C TRP A 159 23.73 29.69 -7.47
N HIS A 160 24.31 28.93 -8.37
CA HIS A 160 25.75 28.58 -8.33
C HIS A 160 26.67 29.77 -8.21
N ASP A 161 26.41 30.86 -8.93
CA ASP A 161 27.26 32.05 -8.97
C ASP A 161 26.77 33.21 -8.09
N VAL A 162 25.69 33.02 -7.34
CA VAL A 162 25.14 34.03 -6.42
C VAL A 162 26.04 34.14 -5.17
N PRO A 163 26.80 35.25 -4.99
CA PRO A 163 27.67 35.38 -3.81
C PRO A 163 26.85 35.62 -2.56
N MET A 164 27.26 35.01 -1.46
CA MET A 164 26.67 35.24 -0.15
C MET A 164 27.71 35.21 0.95
N LEU A 165 27.40 35.85 2.06
CA LEU A 165 28.16 35.75 3.29
C LEU A 165 27.51 34.70 4.20
N ALA A 166 28.19 33.58 4.43
CA ALA A 166 27.73 32.58 5.39
C ALA A 166 27.65 33.17 6.79
N ARG A 167 26.81 32.60 7.63
CA ARG A 167 26.66 32.96 9.04
C ARG A 167 26.76 31.73 9.91
N THR A 168 27.38 31.88 11.08
CA THR A 168 27.40 30.89 12.13
C THR A 168 27.04 31.56 13.46
N HIS A 169 26.15 30.98 14.22
CA HIS A 169 25.64 31.57 15.46
C HIS A 169 25.16 33.02 15.31
N GLY A 170 24.58 33.36 14.15
CA GLY A 170 24.12 34.71 13.85
C GLY A 170 25.22 35.72 13.45
N GLN A 171 26.50 35.30 13.48
CA GLN A 171 27.65 36.17 13.14
C GLN A 171 28.13 35.91 11.71
N PRO A 172 28.69 36.94 11.03
CA PRO A 172 29.34 36.76 9.74
C PRO A 172 30.46 35.71 9.79
N ALA A 173 30.47 34.83 8.79
CA ALA A 173 31.50 33.81 8.60
C ALA A 173 32.16 33.96 7.22
N SER A 174 32.57 32.86 6.61
CA SER A 174 33.28 32.89 5.33
C SER A 174 32.35 33.30 4.17
N PRO A 175 32.86 34.10 3.18
CA PRO A 175 32.18 34.27 1.90
C PRO A 175 31.99 32.93 1.19
N THR A 176 30.82 32.73 0.62
CA THR A 176 30.45 31.52 -0.13
C THR A 176 29.50 31.87 -1.27
N ARG A 177 28.89 30.85 -1.87
CA ARG A 177 27.84 30.99 -2.89
C ARG A 177 26.57 30.34 -2.40
N LEU A 178 25.42 30.90 -2.76
CA LEU A 178 24.10 30.41 -2.31
C LEU A 178 23.85 28.96 -2.77
N GLY A 179 24.20 28.60 -3.99
CA GLY A 179 24.09 27.23 -4.49
C GLY A 179 24.91 26.22 -3.68
N CYS A 180 26.05 26.64 -3.09
CA CYS A 180 26.87 25.76 -2.26
C CYS A 180 26.13 25.21 -1.03
N LEU A 181 25.25 25.99 -0.42
CA LEU A 181 24.49 25.54 0.72
C LEU A 181 23.49 24.41 0.35
N LEU A 182 23.03 24.42 -0.89
CA LEU A 182 21.99 23.47 -1.34
C LEU A 182 22.57 22.10 -1.69
N TYR A 183 23.76 22.04 -2.33
CA TYR A 183 24.35 20.74 -2.65
C TYR A 183 25.08 20.08 -1.48
N THR A 184 25.38 20.80 -0.40
CA THR A 184 25.94 20.21 0.83
C THR A 184 24.87 19.47 1.66
N SER A 185 23.59 19.58 1.32
CA SER A 185 22.52 18.82 1.95
C SER A 185 22.38 17.37 1.42
N ASP A 186 23.23 16.96 0.50
CA ASP A 186 23.30 15.59 -0.03
C ASP A 186 24.11 14.62 0.86
N ALA A 187 24.46 15.03 2.06
CA ALA A 187 25.21 14.20 3.01
C ALA A 187 24.31 13.34 3.89
#